data_aaba9a52e0a3ae7bac64d191e90d2630
#
_entry.id   aaba9a52e0a3ae7bac64d191e90d2630
#
_cell.length_a   1.000
_cell.length_b   1.000
_cell.length_c   1.000
_cell.angle_alpha   90.00
_cell.angle_beta   90.00
_cell.angle_gamma   90.00
#
_symmetry.space_group_name_H-M   'P 1'
#
loop_
_entity.id
_entity.type
_entity.pdbx_description
1 polymer ?
#
loop_
_entity_poly.entity_id
_entity_poly.type
_entity_poly.pdbx_seq_one_letter_code
_entity_poly.pdbx_strand_id
1 'polypeptide(L)'
;MQIVDILKAAQQQNSSDIHIVPGNPVMLRIDGKLVPQGNQVLTNVETDNLLSPIVPQELKDELKEKGELDFAFSVEGFSRVRANVFRQRGSYAAALRILSYDVPTPQQLGIPQSVVNLTTKMRGLVLVTGATGSGKSTTLASLIDVIASRDSKNIITLEDPIEYLHSRRRSIVEQREXXXXTLICCSPESCTATGSGCNTCRRDARS
;
A
#
# COMPACT_ATOMS: atom_id res chain seq x y z
N MET A 1 13.21 -2.71 22.64
CA MET A 1 12.52 -3.22 21.41
C MET A 1 12.51 -2.11 20.37
N GLN A 2 12.85 -2.42 19.12
CA GLN A 2 12.80 -1.44 18.03
C GLN A 2 11.65 -1.77 17.08
N ILE A 3 11.14 -0.76 16.39
CA ILE A 3 10.01 -0.93 15.47
C ILE A 3 10.35 -1.94 14.34
N VAL A 4 11.60 -1.95 13.89
CA VAL A 4 12.05 -2.87 12.84
C VAL A 4 11.94 -4.35 13.30
N ASP A 5 12.24 -4.63 14.58
CA ASP A 5 12.13 -5.99 15.13
C ASP A 5 10.66 -6.44 15.15
N ILE A 6 9.77 -5.52 15.52
CA ILE A 6 8.31 -5.78 15.50
C ILE A 6 7.83 -6.10 14.09
N LEU A 7 8.25 -5.28 13.12
CA LEU A 7 7.84 -5.45 11.71
C LEU A 7 8.33 -6.80 11.16
N LYS A 8 9.57 -7.18 11.45
CA LYS A 8 10.13 -8.47 11.02
C LYS A 8 9.38 -9.65 11.64
N ALA A 9 9.08 -9.55 12.94
CA ALA A 9 8.33 -10.60 13.65
C ALA A 9 6.92 -10.73 13.07
N ALA A 10 6.27 -9.62 12.76
CA ALA A 10 4.93 -9.61 12.16
C ALA A 10 4.94 -10.26 10.77
N GLN A 11 5.94 -9.96 9.95
CA GLN A 11 6.10 -10.58 8.62
C GLN A 11 6.29 -12.09 8.72
N GLN A 12 7.17 -12.54 9.63
CA GLN A 12 7.44 -13.97 9.83
C GLN A 12 6.19 -14.74 10.25
N GLN A 13 5.25 -14.07 10.93
CA GLN A 13 3.99 -14.66 11.39
C GLN A 13 2.83 -14.39 10.43
N ASN A 14 3.10 -13.83 9.25
CA ASN A 14 2.08 -13.47 8.25
C ASN A 14 0.97 -12.59 8.83
N SER A 15 1.35 -11.63 9.68
CA SER A 15 0.41 -10.70 10.30
C SER A 15 -0.05 -9.66 9.27
N SER A 16 -1.36 -9.40 9.23
CA SER A 16 -1.91 -8.35 8.36
C SER A 16 -1.74 -6.96 8.96
N ASP A 17 -1.91 -6.84 10.28
CA ASP A 17 -1.86 -5.56 10.97
C ASP A 17 -1.10 -5.70 12.29
N ILE A 18 -0.47 -4.61 12.72
CA ILE A 18 0.24 -4.50 14.00
C ILE A 18 -0.42 -3.35 14.77
N HIS A 19 -0.80 -3.60 16.00
CA HIS A 19 -1.36 -2.56 16.87
C HIS A 19 -0.39 -2.27 18.01
N ILE A 20 0.00 -1.02 18.16
CA ILE A 20 0.90 -0.52 19.20
C ILE A 20 0.08 0.47 20.03
N VAL A 21 -0.37 0.02 21.20
CA VAL A 21 -1.29 0.79 22.05
C VAL A 21 -0.80 0.72 23.50
N PRO A 22 -0.64 1.87 24.18
CA PRO A 22 -0.20 1.86 25.59
C PRO A 22 -1.13 1.02 26.47
N GLY A 23 -0.57 0.36 27.46
CA GLY A 23 -1.32 -0.53 28.36
C GLY A 23 -1.54 -1.93 27.81
N ASN A 24 -1.02 -2.22 26.63
CA ASN A 24 -1.11 -3.54 26.00
C ASN A 24 0.28 -3.98 25.51
N PRO A 25 0.52 -5.27 25.33
CA PRO A 25 1.66 -5.70 24.55
C PRO A 25 1.44 -5.31 23.07
N VAL A 26 2.48 -5.37 22.27
CA VAL A 26 2.31 -5.24 20.81
C VAL A 26 1.38 -6.35 20.35
N MET A 27 0.31 -6.01 19.63
CA MET A 27 -0.68 -6.98 19.15
C MET A 27 -0.54 -7.15 17.63
N LEU A 28 -0.47 -8.39 17.19
CA LEU A 28 -0.44 -8.77 15.78
C LEU A 28 -1.81 -9.32 15.36
N ARG A 29 -2.27 -8.98 14.18
CA ARG A 29 -3.50 -9.59 13.62
C ARG A 29 -3.09 -10.73 12.69
N ILE A 30 -3.35 -11.96 13.13
CA ILE A 30 -3.02 -13.19 12.41
C ILE A 30 -4.33 -13.94 12.16
N ASP A 31 -4.67 -14.19 10.91
CA ASP A 31 -5.91 -14.87 10.50
C ASP A 31 -7.16 -14.21 11.15
N GLY A 32 -7.16 -12.88 11.18
CA GLY A 32 -8.26 -12.09 11.73
C GLY A 32 -8.28 -11.95 13.25
N LYS A 33 -7.45 -12.69 13.98
CA LYS A 33 -7.40 -12.66 15.45
C LYS A 33 -6.24 -11.82 15.94
N LEU A 34 -6.44 -11.12 17.06
CA LEU A 34 -5.37 -10.36 17.72
C LEU A 34 -4.58 -11.29 18.64
N VAL A 35 -3.28 -11.38 18.41
CA VAL A 35 -2.34 -12.24 19.15
C VAL A 35 -1.24 -11.34 19.74
N PRO A 36 -0.92 -11.44 21.03
CA PRO A 36 0.16 -10.63 21.60
C PRO A 36 1.54 -11.09 21.13
N GLN A 37 2.40 -10.12 20.79
CA GLN A 37 3.80 -10.36 20.47
C GLN A 37 4.62 -10.25 21.76
N GLY A 38 4.72 -11.35 22.47
CA GLY A 38 5.38 -11.38 23.79
C GLY A 38 4.45 -10.88 24.90
N ASN A 39 5.02 -10.71 26.09
CA ASN A 39 4.26 -10.38 27.31
C ASN A 39 4.53 -8.96 27.83
N GLN A 40 5.42 -8.21 27.18
CA GLN A 40 5.78 -6.86 27.64
C GLN A 40 4.65 -5.87 27.34
N VAL A 41 4.01 -5.37 28.39
CA VAL A 41 2.98 -4.34 28.30
C VAL A 41 3.69 -2.99 28.11
N LEU A 42 3.32 -2.27 27.07
CA LEU A 42 3.94 -0.99 26.72
C LEU A 42 3.43 0.14 27.61
N THR A 43 4.34 0.92 28.14
CA THR A 43 4.03 2.20 28.80
C THR A 43 3.85 3.28 27.75
N ASN A 44 3.29 4.44 28.15
CA ASN A 44 3.16 5.61 27.31
C ASN A 44 4.50 6.02 26.69
N VAL A 45 5.55 6.04 27.53
CA VAL A 45 6.90 6.44 27.10
C VAL A 45 7.49 5.46 26.08
N GLU A 46 7.29 4.17 26.31
CA GLU A 46 7.78 3.14 25.37
C GLU A 46 7.05 3.23 24.03
N THR A 47 5.74 3.46 24.06
CA THR A 47 4.95 3.62 22.82
C THR A 47 5.43 4.85 22.03
N ASP A 48 5.59 5.99 22.71
CA ASP A 48 6.08 7.21 22.07
C ASP A 48 7.50 7.01 21.48
N ASN A 49 8.37 6.31 22.19
CA ASN A 49 9.73 6.00 21.71
C ASN A 49 9.72 5.06 20.50
N LEU A 50 8.76 4.14 20.43
CA LEU A 50 8.60 3.24 19.26
C LEU A 50 8.07 3.98 18.04
N LEU A 51 7.13 4.92 18.24
CA LEU A 51 6.44 5.58 17.15
C LEU A 51 7.17 6.83 16.64
N SER A 52 7.87 7.54 17.52
CA SER A 52 8.56 8.80 17.15
C SER A 52 9.51 8.65 15.96
N PRO A 53 10.31 7.57 15.83
CA PRO A 53 11.23 7.43 14.69
C PRO A 53 10.54 7.21 13.35
N ILE A 54 9.32 6.67 13.33
CA ILE A 54 8.63 6.38 12.06
C ILE A 54 7.82 7.56 11.53
N VAL A 55 7.46 8.52 12.40
CA VAL A 55 6.71 9.71 11.98
C VAL A 55 7.68 10.68 11.31
N PRO A 56 7.49 11.01 10.01
CA PRO A 56 8.34 11.98 9.34
C PRO A 56 8.33 13.33 10.05
N GLN A 57 9.50 13.97 10.10
CA GLN A 57 9.66 15.23 10.85
C GLN A 57 8.67 16.30 10.38
N GLU A 58 8.42 16.35 9.06
CA GLU A 58 7.51 17.31 8.43
C GLU A 58 6.05 17.14 8.88
N LEU A 59 5.69 15.93 9.30
CA LEU A 59 4.31 15.58 9.67
C LEU A 59 4.07 15.62 11.18
N LYS A 60 5.11 15.86 11.99
CA LYS A 60 4.97 15.86 13.44
C LYS A 60 4.05 16.97 13.95
N ASP A 61 4.10 18.14 13.32
CA ASP A 61 3.25 19.26 13.74
C ASP A 61 1.79 19.01 13.32
N GLU A 62 1.57 18.40 12.17
CA GLU A 62 0.24 17.97 11.74
C GLU A 62 -0.35 16.95 12.71
N LEU A 63 0.44 15.97 13.14
CA LEU A 63 0.02 14.98 14.13
C LEU A 63 -0.36 15.61 15.46
N LYS A 64 0.38 16.63 15.91
CA LYS A 64 0.06 17.35 17.15
C LYS A 64 -1.26 18.12 17.02
N GLU A 65 -1.47 18.76 15.87
CA GLU A 65 -2.64 19.61 15.61
C GLU A 65 -3.90 18.77 15.40
N LYS A 66 -3.83 17.78 14.52
CA LYS A 66 -5.00 16.97 14.15
C LYS A 66 -5.29 15.82 15.12
N GLY A 67 -4.27 15.33 15.81
CA GLY A 67 -4.39 14.20 16.72
C GLY A 67 -4.36 12.84 16.04
N GLU A 68 -4.30 12.81 14.71
CA GLU A 68 -4.13 11.58 13.93
C GLU A 68 -3.41 11.87 12.62
N LEU A 69 -2.77 10.84 12.06
CA LEU A 69 -1.99 10.94 10.84
C LEU A 69 -1.96 9.60 10.13
N ASP A 70 -2.30 9.59 8.85
CA ASP A 70 -2.20 8.41 7.99
C ASP A 70 -1.09 8.66 6.96
N PHE A 71 -0.08 7.78 6.94
CA PHE A 71 1.06 7.93 6.04
C PHE A 71 1.66 6.57 5.73
N ALA A 72 2.58 6.52 4.76
CA ALA A 72 3.31 5.31 4.45
C ALA A 72 4.82 5.58 4.54
N PHE A 73 5.56 4.59 5.03
CA PHE A 73 7.01 4.67 5.10
C PHE A 73 7.63 3.35 4.64
N SER A 74 8.86 3.42 4.20
CA SER A 74 9.60 2.23 3.76
C SER A 74 10.70 1.90 4.76
N VAL A 75 10.87 0.62 5.01
CA VAL A 75 11.97 0.11 5.84
C VAL A 75 12.94 -0.61 4.92
N GLU A 76 14.18 -0.16 4.91
CA GLU A 76 15.22 -0.70 4.03
C GLU A 76 15.40 -2.21 4.26
N GLY A 77 15.39 -2.96 3.16
CA GLY A 77 15.53 -4.42 3.20
C GLY A 77 14.31 -5.16 3.73
N PHE A 78 13.17 -4.46 3.90
CA PHE A 78 11.97 -5.07 4.46
C PHE A 78 10.75 -4.85 3.53
N SER A 79 9.95 -3.83 3.79
CA SER A 79 8.74 -3.58 3.03
C SER A 79 8.29 -2.12 3.22
N ARG A 80 7.23 -1.76 2.52
CA ARG A 80 6.51 -0.51 2.75
C ARG A 80 5.42 -0.78 3.79
N VAL A 81 5.24 0.15 4.71
CA VAL A 81 4.28 0.04 5.81
C VAL A 81 3.35 1.25 5.75
N ARG A 82 2.04 1.01 5.73
CA ARG A 82 1.05 2.04 5.97
C ARG A 82 0.84 2.17 7.46
N ALA A 83 0.91 3.38 7.98
CA ALA A 83 0.77 3.70 9.40
C ALA A 83 -0.36 4.68 9.60
N ASN A 84 -1.28 4.34 10.49
CA ASN A 84 -2.20 5.30 11.09
C ASN A 84 -1.74 5.50 12.52
N VAL A 85 -1.24 6.71 12.82
CA VAL A 85 -0.79 7.10 14.17
C VAL A 85 -1.80 8.09 14.73
N PHE A 86 -2.27 7.86 15.94
CA PHE A 86 -3.31 8.69 16.55
C PHE A 86 -3.05 8.90 18.04
N ARG A 87 -3.63 9.97 18.57
CA ARG A 87 -3.51 10.32 19.98
C ARG A 87 -4.63 9.64 20.79
N GLN A 88 -4.24 8.96 21.86
CA GLN A 88 -5.16 8.28 22.76
C GLN A 88 -4.73 8.49 24.20
N ARG A 89 -5.60 9.11 25.04
CA ARG A 89 -5.38 9.30 26.48
C ARG A 89 -4.02 9.94 26.81
N GLY A 90 -3.62 10.93 26.01
CA GLY A 90 -2.38 11.70 26.24
C GLY A 90 -1.11 11.07 25.72
N SER A 91 -1.20 9.91 25.05
CA SER A 91 -0.07 9.24 24.40
C SER A 91 -0.42 8.92 22.94
N TYR A 92 0.57 8.52 22.17
CA TYR A 92 0.34 8.07 20.79
C TYR A 92 0.11 6.56 20.75
N ALA A 93 -0.72 6.14 19.83
CA ALA A 93 -0.97 4.75 19.47
C ALA A 93 -0.87 4.63 17.95
N ALA A 94 -0.70 3.41 17.45
CA ALA A 94 -0.61 3.20 16.01
C ALA A 94 -1.21 1.87 15.57
N ALA A 95 -1.77 1.89 14.38
CA ALA A 95 -2.10 0.70 13.59
C ALA A 95 -1.22 0.70 12.35
N LEU A 96 -0.42 -0.35 12.16
CA LEU A 96 0.52 -0.48 11.05
C LEU A 96 0.08 -1.64 10.17
N ARG A 97 0.09 -1.45 8.85
CA ARG A 97 -0.21 -2.49 7.87
C ARG A 97 1.00 -2.69 6.96
N ILE A 98 1.50 -3.93 6.90
CA ILE A 98 2.62 -4.28 6.03
C ILE A 98 2.08 -4.49 4.62
N LEU A 99 2.63 -3.76 3.64
CA LEU A 99 2.24 -3.91 2.23
C LEU A 99 3.08 -5.02 1.60
N SER A 100 2.45 -5.86 0.80
CA SER A 100 3.11 -7.03 0.21
C SER A 100 3.91 -6.65 -1.05
N TYR A 101 5.11 -7.20 -1.18
CA TYR A 101 5.86 -7.23 -2.44
C TYR A 101 5.47 -8.42 -3.31
N ASP A 102 4.85 -9.43 -2.71
CA ASP A 102 4.51 -10.65 -3.43
C ASP A 102 3.15 -10.49 -4.10
N VAL A 103 3.19 -10.06 -5.36
CA VAL A 103 1.99 -9.97 -6.19
C VAL A 103 1.65 -11.37 -6.68
N PRO A 104 0.49 -11.92 -6.32
CA PRO A 104 0.13 -13.28 -6.77
C PRO A 104 -0.11 -13.30 -8.27
N THR A 105 0.27 -14.41 -8.90
CA THR A 105 0.08 -14.58 -10.35
C THR A 105 -1.39 -14.80 -10.69
N PRO A 106 -1.81 -14.50 -11.95
CA PRO A 106 -3.19 -14.78 -12.38
C PRO A 106 -3.61 -16.22 -12.15
N GLN A 107 -2.69 -17.17 -12.32
CA GLN A 107 -2.97 -18.61 -12.11
C GLN A 107 -3.28 -18.91 -10.64
N GLN A 108 -2.50 -18.33 -9.72
CA GLN A 108 -2.75 -18.49 -8.27
C GLN A 108 -4.09 -17.89 -7.85
N LEU A 109 -4.51 -16.83 -8.53
CA LEU A 109 -5.80 -16.17 -8.26
C LEU A 109 -6.98 -16.82 -8.99
N GLY A 110 -6.74 -17.80 -9.84
CA GLY A 110 -7.79 -18.41 -10.67
C GLY A 110 -8.37 -17.46 -11.71
N ILE A 111 -7.60 -16.45 -12.15
CA ILE A 111 -8.07 -15.48 -13.15
C ILE A 111 -8.14 -16.17 -14.51
N PRO A 112 -9.32 -16.17 -15.19
CA PRO A 112 -9.46 -16.79 -16.49
C PRO A 112 -8.52 -16.18 -17.54
N GLN A 113 -8.03 -17.00 -18.46
CA GLN A 113 -7.12 -16.56 -19.52
C GLN A 113 -7.72 -15.44 -20.39
N SER A 114 -9.04 -15.43 -20.57
CA SER A 114 -9.75 -14.37 -21.31
C SER A 114 -9.54 -12.99 -20.65
N VAL A 115 -9.49 -12.93 -19.32
CA VAL A 115 -9.21 -11.70 -18.58
C VAL A 115 -7.72 -11.33 -18.71
N VAL A 116 -6.82 -12.32 -18.58
CA VAL A 116 -5.38 -12.09 -18.78
C VAL A 116 -5.13 -11.52 -20.19
N ASN A 117 -5.85 -12.02 -21.20
CA ASN A 117 -5.71 -11.55 -22.59
C ASN A 117 -6.10 -10.08 -22.76
N LEU A 118 -6.85 -9.47 -21.82
CA LEU A 118 -7.11 -8.03 -21.87
C LEU A 118 -5.80 -7.22 -21.76
N THR A 119 -4.80 -7.76 -21.09
CA THR A 119 -3.48 -7.08 -20.93
C THR A 119 -2.75 -6.90 -22.27
N THR A 120 -3.15 -7.58 -23.35
CA THR A 120 -2.52 -7.44 -24.66
C THR A 120 -3.12 -6.28 -25.47
N LYS A 121 -4.26 -5.73 -25.03
CA LYS A 121 -4.92 -4.66 -25.77
C LYS A 121 -4.11 -3.37 -25.69
N MET A 122 -3.99 -2.70 -26.83
CA MET A 122 -3.19 -1.47 -26.94
C MET A 122 -3.97 -0.22 -26.51
N ARG A 123 -5.28 -0.30 -26.45
CA ARG A 123 -6.17 0.82 -26.10
C ARG A 123 -7.51 0.30 -25.60
N GLY A 124 -8.20 1.13 -24.85
CA GLY A 124 -9.50 0.81 -24.27
C GLY A 124 -9.55 1.08 -22.78
N LEU A 125 -10.67 0.80 -22.18
CA LEU A 125 -10.91 0.93 -20.74
C LEU A 125 -11.36 -0.42 -20.20
N VAL A 126 -10.76 -0.86 -19.09
CA VAL A 126 -11.16 -2.06 -18.37
C VAL A 126 -11.58 -1.61 -16.97
N LEU A 127 -12.80 -1.98 -16.58
CA LEU A 127 -13.33 -1.68 -15.25
C LEU A 127 -13.37 -2.95 -14.41
N VAL A 128 -12.78 -2.90 -13.22
CA VAL A 128 -12.83 -3.99 -12.23
C VAL A 128 -13.68 -3.49 -11.06
N THR A 129 -14.84 -4.10 -10.86
CA THR A 129 -15.81 -3.67 -9.87
C THR A 129 -16.13 -4.79 -8.89
N GLY A 130 -16.62 -4.43 -7.71
CA GLY A 130 -16.97 -5.39 -6.66
C GLY A 130 -16.90 -4.77 -5.28
N ALA A 131 -17.40 -5.49 -4.27
CA ALA A 131 -17.38 -5.04 -2.87
C ALA A 131 -15.94 -4.93 -2.34
N THR A 132 -15.77 -4.23 -1.23
CA THR A 132 -14.50 -4.19 -0.51
C THR A 132 -14.09 -5.61 -0.12
N GLY A 133 -12.82 -5.96 -0.31
CA GLY A 133 -12.30 -7.30 0.00
C GLY A 133 -12.56 -8.35 -1.07
N SER A 134 -13.19 -7.97 -2.21
CA SER A 134 -13.48 -8.94 -3.29
C SER A 134 -12.28 -9.26 -4.20
N GLY A 135 -11.10 -8.71 -3.91
CA GLY A 135 -9.88 -8.98 -4.67
C GLY A 135 -9.63 -8.04 -5.86
N LYS A 136 -10.32 -6.91 -5.94
CA LYS A 136 -10.14 -5.93 -7.05
C LYS A 136 -8.68 -5.50 -7.21
N SER A 137 -8.09 -4.97 -6.14
CA SER A 137 -6.69 -4.47 -6.16
C SER A 137 -5.70 -5.61 -6.43
N THR A 138 -5.95 -6.77 -5.83
CA THR A 138 -5.11 -7.97 -6.05
C THR A 138 -5.14 -8.39 -7.53
N THR A 139 -6.35 -8.41 -8.12
CA THR A 139 -6.52 -8.73 -9.55
C THR A 139 -5.78 -7.72 -10.43
N LEU A 140 -5.97 -6.42 -10.15
CA LEU A 140 -5.30 -5.36 -10.92
C LEU A 140 -3.78 -5.45 -10.80
N ALA A 141 -3.27 -5.63 -9.57
CA ALA A 141 -1.83 -5.77 -9.34
C ALA A 141 -1.25 -6.96 -10.13
N SER A 142 -1.96 -8.10 -10.11
CA SER A 142 -1.56 -9.29 -10.85
C SER A 142 -1.50 -9.03 -12.37
N LEU A 143 -2.49 -8.35 -12.93
CA LEU A 143 -2.51 -8.02 -14.35
C LEU A 143 -1.44 -6.99 -14.74
N ILE A 144 -1.16 -6.01 -13.85
CA ILE A 144 -0.07 -5.05 -14.03
C ILE A 144 1.28 -5.79 -14.06
N ASP A 145 1.49 -6.73 -13.15
CA ASP A 145 2.76 -7.49 -13.10
C ASP A 145 2.95 -8.31 -14.39
N VAL A 146 1.87 -8.84 -14.97
CA VAL A 146 1.91 -9.52 -16.28
C VAL A 146 2.37 -8.55 -17.37
N ILE A 147 1.79 -7.34 -17.43
CA ILE A 147 2.18 -6.32 -18.42
C ILE A 147 3.64 -5.90 -18.19
N ALA A 148 3.99 -5.64 -16.92
CA ALA A 148 5.33 -5.16 -16.54
C ALA A 148 6.42 -6.18 -16.87
N SER A 149 6.10 -7.47 -16.75
CA SER A 149 7.04 -8.55 -17.05
C SER A 149 7.17 -8.82 -18.55
N ARG A 150 6.08 -8.68 -19.32
CA ARG A 150 6.04 -8.99 -20.74
C ARG A 150 6.54 -7.83 -21.60
N ASP A 151 6.08 -6.62 -21.32
CA ASP A 151 6.24 -5.46 -22.18
C ASP A 151 7.36 -4.52 -21.66
N SER A 152 7.83 -3.61 -22.52
CA SER A 152 8.76 -2.52 -22.14
C SER A 152 8.00 -1.20 -22.26
N LYS A 153 7.19 -0.90 -21.23
CA LYS A 153 6.29 0.26 -21.19
C LYS A 153 6.54 1.11 -19.97
N ASN A 154 6.03 2.32 -19.97
CA ASN A 154 5.86 3.11 -18.76
C ASN A 154 4.41 2.91 -18.29
N ILE A 155 4.24 2.32 -17.12
CA ILE A 155 2.95 2.05 -16.50
C ILE A 155 2.80 3.01 -15.31
N ILE A 156 1.70 3.75 -15.29
CA ILE A 156 1.42 4.69 -14.19
C ILE A 156 0.20 4.18 -13.45
N THR A 157 0.32 4.01 -12.15
CA THR A 157 -0.82 3.73 -11.27
C THR A 157 -1.11 4.96 -10.40
N LEU A 158 -2.38 5.20 -10.15
CA LEU A 158 -2.87 6.18 -9.18
C LEU A 158 -3.71 5.42 -8.17
N GLU A 159 -3.26 5.36 -6.93
CA GLU A 159 -3.82 4.47 -5.92
C GLU A 159 -4.10 5.25 -4.62
N ASP A 160 -5.08 4.79 -3.85
CA ASP A 160 -5.45 5.40 -2.57
C ASP A 160 -5.79 4.33 -1.53
N PRO A 161 -4.78 3.87 -0.78
CA PRO A 161 -3.35 3.97 -0.99
C PRO A 161 -2.79 2.83 -1.87
N ILE A 162 -1.46 2.81 -2.07
CA ILE A 162 -0.78 1.69 -2.72
C ILE A 162 -0.93 0.44 -1.83
N GLU A 163 -1.45 -0.64 -2.41
CA GLU A 163 -1.64 -1.92 -1.69
C GLU A 163 -0.56 -2.97 -2.00
N TYR A 164 -0.03 -2.95 -3.21
CA TYR A 164 1.03 -3.86 -3.67
C TYR A 164 2.20 -3.06 -4.23
N LEU A 165 3.41 -3.52 -4.00
CA LEU A 165 4.60 -2.90 -4.58
C LEU A 165 5.07 -3.73 -5.77
N HIS A 166 5.22 -3.09 -6.92
CA HIS A 166 5.71 -3.75 -8.12
C HIS A 166 7.23 -3.72 -8.16
N SER A 167 7.84 -4.90 -8.16
CA SER A 167 9.30 -5.02 -8.29
C SER A 167 9.73 -4.68 -9.72
N ARG A 168 11.01 -4.35 -9.87
CA ARG A 168 11.59 -4.03 -11.18
C ARG A 168 11.42 -5.18 -12.16
N ARG A 169 10.79 -4.89 -13.30
CA ARG A 169 10.56 -5.81 -14.41
C ARG A 169 11.11 -5.21 -15.70
N ARG A 170 10.56 -5.63 -16.86
CA ARG A 170 10.91 -5.05 -18.17
C ARG A 170 10.34 -3.65 -18.35
N SER A 171 9.17 -3.39 -17.76
CA SER A 171 8.54 -2.06 -17.76
C SER A 171 8.96 -1.26 -16.53
N ILE A 172 8.79 0.06 -16.61
CA ILE A 172 8.83 0.95 -15.45
C ILE A 172 7.40 1.04 -14.91
N VAL A 173 7.22 0.86 -13.59
CA VAL A 173 5.91 1.06 -12.93
C VAL A 173 6.07 2.24 -11.97
N GLU A 174 5.41 3.35 -12.31
CA GLU A 174 5.34 4.54 -11.46
C GLU A 174 4.07 4.47 -10.63
N GLN A 175 4.19 4.17 -9.35
CA GLN A 175 3.04 4.10 -8.42
C GLN A 175 2.92 5.42 -7.67
N ARG A 176 1.74 6.09 -7.81
CA ARG A 176 1.48 7.39 -7.19
C ARG A 176 0.29 7.28 -6.25
N GLU A 177 0.44 7.74 -5.06
CA GLU A 177 -0.66 7.86 -4.10
C GLU A 177 -1.43 9.15 -4.34
N UNK A 178 -2.64 8.96 -4.64
CA UNK A 178 -3.44 10.09 -4.95
C UNK A 178 -4.71 10.04 -4.16
N UNK A 179 -5.35 10.85 -3.93
CA UNK A 179 -6.56 10.87 -3.29
C UNK A 179 -7.67 10.78 -4.24
N UNK A 180 -7.46 9.96 -5.13
CA UNK A 180 -8.43 9.77 -6.10
C UNK A 180 -8.77 8.36 -6.32
N UNK A 181 -9.34 8.04 -6.94
CA UNK A 181 -9.62 6.71 -7.34
C UNK A 181 -8.44 6.02 -7.90
N THR A 182 -8.50 4.66 -8.03
CA THR A 182 -7.42 3.87 -8.61
C THR A 182 -7.52 3.85 -10.14
N LEU A 183 -6.59 4.46 -10.78
CA LEU A 183 -6.55 4.57 -12.24
C LEU A 183 -5.20 4.06 -12.75
N ILE A 184 -5.21 3.25 -13.80
CA ILE A 184 -4.01 2.68 -14.42
C ILE A 184 -3.94 3.14 -15.86
N CYS A 185 -2.82 3.74 -16.20
CA CYS A 185 -2.57 4.21 -17.56
C CYS A 185 -1.33 3.52 -18.14
N CYS A 186 -1.48 2.81 -19.22
CA CYS A 186 -0.36 2.22 -19.97
C CYS A 186 -0.23 2.98 -21.28
N SER A 187 0.61 4.00 -21.31
CA SER A 187 0.86 4.79 -22.53
C SER A 187 2.35 4.83 -22.85
N PRO A 188 2.70 4.75 -24.12
CA PRO A 188 4.09 4.99 -24.54
C PRO A 188 4.49 6.47 -24.48
N GLU A 189 3.54 7.38 -24.32
CA GLU A 189 3.81 8.81 -24.19
C GLU A 189 3.48 9.29 -22.77
N SER A 190 4.34 10.12 -22.23
CA SER A 190 4.30 10.55 -20.82
C SER A 190 2.97 11.19 -20.41
N CYS A 191 2.28 10.57 -19.45
CA CYS A 191 1.23 11.24 -18.70
C CYS A 191 1.88 12.24 -17.74
N THR A 192 1.82 13.51 -18.03
CA THR A 192 2.19 14.54 -17.07
C THR A 192 0.98 14.83 -16.19
N ALA A 193 1.02 14.31 -14.97
CA ALA A 193 0.01 14.64 -13.96
C ALA A 193 0.34 16.02 -13.37
N THR A 194 -0.31 17.05 -13.85
CA THR A 194 -0.35 18.33 -13.15
C THR A 194 -1.58 18.33 -12.25
N GLY A 195 -1.41 18.85 -11.03
CA GLY A 195 -2.32 18.72 -9.89
C GLY A 195 -3.73 19.30 -10.03
N SER A 196 -4.48 18.87 -11.01
CA SER A 196 -5.92 19.10 -11.11
C SER A 196 -6.50 18.19 -12.20
N GLY A 197 -6.74 16.94 -11.83
CA GLY A 197 -7.41 15.97 -12.68
C GLY A 197 -6.59 15.54 -13.90
N CYS A 198 -6.61 14.25 -14.15
CA CYS A 198 -5.95 13.68 -15.32
C CYS A 198 -6.66 14.18 -16.61
N ASN A 199 -6.14 15.24 -17.20
CA ASN A 199 -6.68 15.84 -18.43
C ASN A 199 -6.21 15.14 -19.71
N THR A 200 -5.48 14.03 -19.60
CA THR A 200 -4.87 13.39 -20.77
C THR A 200 -5.74 12.32 -21.45
N CYS A 201 -6.91 12.00 -20.89
CA CYS A 201 -7.85 11.14 -21.60
C CYS A 201 -8.72 11.87 -22.63
N ARG A 202 -8.46 13.18 -22.89
CA ARG A 202 -9.33 14.00 -23.78
C ARG A 202 -8.74 14.36 -25.13
N ARG A 203 -7.58 13.81 -25.52
CA ARG A 203 -6.96 14.28 -26.76
C ARG A 203 -6.82 13.24 -27.85
N ASP A 204 -7.80 12.39 -28.06
CA ASP A 204 -7.80 11.63 -29.34
C ASP A 204 -9.21 11.37 -29.87
N ALA A 205 -10.08 12.39 -29.78
CA ALA A 205 -11.40 12.34 -30.38
C ALA A 205 -11.53 13.28 -31.59
N ARG A 206 -10.40 13.61 -32.25
CA ARG A 206 -10.44 14.41 -33.51
C ARG A 206 -9.34 13.97 -34.45
N SER A 207 -9.64 12.96 -35.24
CA SER A 207 -9.15 12.74 -36.60
C SER A 207 -9.82 11.50 -37.15
#